data_168984a93d5bffd08a088d73af320305
#
_entry.id   168984a93d5bffd08a088d73af320305
#
_cell.length_a   1.000
_cell.length_b   1.000
_cell.length_c   1.000
_cell.angle_alpha   90.00
_cell.angle_beta   90.00
_cell.angle_gamma   90.00
#
_symmetry.space_group_name_H-M   'P 1'
#
loop_
_entity.id
_entity.type
_entity.pdbx_description
1 polymer ?
#
loop_
_entity_poly.entity_id
_entity_poly.type
_entity_poly.pdbx_seq_one_letter_code
_entity_poly.pdbx_strand_id
1 'polypeptide(L)'
;EPGTPEGFRQLRAARDCLLAQGAVLLAPCPHQKPCPLPSDDWCHFTCRIARSRLHRQLKGADAPYEDEKFCYLAFGRSASNRAVSRVLRHPQIESGRITLRLCTRSGLITLPVRKRDGSLFKSARKASSGDAFPFEG
;
A
#
# COMPACT_ATOMS: atom_id res chain seq x y z
N GLU A 1 8.09 -8.24 5.68
CA GLU A 1 7.62 -9.58 5.33
C GLU A 1 7.33 -9.68 3.83
N PRO A 2 7.39 -10.90 3.25
CA PRO A 2 6.94 -11.11 1.89
C PRO A 2 5.50 -10.66 1.68
N GLY A 3 5.18 -10.13 0.49
CA GLY A 3 3.84 -9.66 0.14
C GLY A 3 2.85 -10.79 -0.16
N THR A 4 2.86 -11.83 0.67
CA THR A 4 1.99 -13.00 0.60
C THR A 4 0.86 -12.90 1.63
N PRO A 5 -0.24 -13.67 1.47
CA PRO A 5 -1.27 -13.75 2.51
C PRO A 5 -0.71 -14.14 3.87
N GLU A 6 0.25 -15.06 3.91
CA GLU A 6 0.90 -15.51 5.14
C GLU A 6 1.74 -14.40 5.79
N GLY A 7 2.60 -13.72 5.01
CA GLY A 7 3.39 -12.59 5.51
C GLY A 7 2.50 -11.46 6.04
N PHE A 8 1.40 -11.17 5.36
CA PHE A 8 0.43 -10.20 5.84
C PHE A 8 -0.26 -10.64 7.15
N ARG A 9 -0.62 -11.92 7.30
CA ARG A 9 -1.22 -12.46 8.50
C ARG A 9 -0.29 -12.30 9.72
N GLN A 10 0.99 -12.61 9.55
CA GLN A 10 2.02 -12.43 10.58
C GLN A 10 2.18 -10.96 10.97
N LEU A 11 2.29 -10.06 9.98
CA LEU A 11 2.35 -8.62 10.25
C LEU A 11 1.10 -8.08 10.93
N ARG A 12 -0.09 -8.58 10.57
CA ARG A 12 -1.34 -8.17 11.21
C ARG A 12 -1.35 -8.53 12.70
N ALA A 13 -0.91 -9.74 13.04
CA ALA A 13 -0.77 -10.17 14.43
C ALA A 13 0.24 -9.29 15.21
N ALA A 14 1.40 -9.03 14.62
CA ALA A 14 2.40 -8.12 15.18
C ALA A 14 1.88 -6.70 15.38
N ARG A 15 1.13 -6.19 14.38
CA ARG A 15 0.47 -4.88 14.44
C ARG A 15 -0.47 -4.78 15.65
N ASP A 16 -1.34 -5.75 15.80
CA ASP A 16 -2.35 -5.74 16.87
C ASP A 16 -1.68 -5.85 18.25
N CYS A 17 -0.64 -6.66 18.38
CA CYS A 17 0.17 -6.77 19.59
C CYS A 17 0.87 -5.44 19.96
N LEU A 18 1.51 -4.78 18.99
CA LEU A 18 2.23 -3.53 19.24
C LEU A 18 1.27 -2.37 19.57
N LEU A 19 0.12 -2.30 18.90
CA LEU A 19 -0.92 -1.32 19.24
C LEU A 19 -1.47 -1.52 20.65
N ALA A 20 -1.67 -2.76 21.06
CA ALA A 20 -2.12 -3.08 22.44
C ALA A 20 -1.08 -2.66 23.51
N GLN A 21 0.20 -2.58 23.14
CA GLN A 21 1.28 -2.10 23.99
C GLN A 21 1.50 -0.57 23.93
N GLY A 22 0.63 0.15 23.22
CA GLY A 22 0.69 1.61 23.10
C GLY A 22 1.68 2.13 22.06
N ALA A 23 2.25 1.30 21.21
CA ALA A 23 3.06 1.75 20.10
C ALA A 23 2.20 2.52 19.06
N VAL A 24 2.79 3.53 18.44
CA VAL A 24 2.09 4.37 17.46
C VAL A 24 2.41 3.90 16.06
N LEU A 25 1.40 3.46 15.32
CA LEU A 25 1.55 3.06 13.92
C LEU A 25 1.71 4.29 13.04
N LEU A 26 2.83 4.38 12.30
CA LEU A 26 3.18 5.50 11.42
C LEU A 26 2.83 5.22 9.96
N ALA A 27 3.10 4.00 9.49
CA ALA A 27 2.87 3.57 8.11
C ALA A 27 2.67 2.03 8.05
N PRO A 28 2.02 1.54 6.98
CA PRO A 28 1.42 2.23 5.85
C PRO A 28 0.02 2.76 6.14
N CYS A 29 -0.62 2.25 7.22
CA CYS A 29 -2.02 2.53 7.53
C CYS A 29 -2.25 4.00 7.92
N PRO A 30 -3.29 4.65 7.40
CA PRO A 30 -3.68 6.00 7.81
C PRO A 30 -4.36 6.04 9.19
N HIS A 31 -4.64 4.88 9.79
CA HIS A 31 -5.37 4.73 11.06
C HIS A 31 -4.79 3.60 11.94
N GLN A 32 -5.15 3.61 13.22
CA GLN A 32 -4.83 2.57 14.20
C GLN A 32 -6.01 1.64 14.52
N LYS A 33 -7.16 1.84 13.88
CA LYS A 33 -8.34 0.96 13.99
C LYS A 33 -8.02 -0.45 13.46
N PRO A 34 -8.83 -1.47 13.76
CA PRO A 34 -8.71 -2.78 13.13
C PRO A 34 -8.60 -2.68 11.61
N CYS A 35 -7.84 -3.58 11.01
CA CYS A 35 -7.65 -3.59 9.56
C CYS A 35 -8.97 -3.89 8.84
N PRO A 36 -9.43 -3.04 7.91
CA PRO A 36 -10.71 -3.19 7.25
C PRO A 36 -10.69 -4.18 6.07
N LEU A 37 -9.53 -4.76 5.75
CA LEU A 37 -9.43 -5.74 4.66
C LEU A 37 -10.18 -7.04 5.02
N PRO A 38 -10.97 -7.60 4.09
CA PRO A 38 -11.63 -8.88 4.28
C PRO A 38 -10.60 -10.02 4.36
N SER A 39 -11.03 -11.20 4.77
CA SER A 39 -10.16 -12.36 5.01
C SER A 39 -9.50 -12.93 3.75
N ASP A 40 -10.09 -12.68 2.59
CA ASP A 40 -9.62 -13.12 1.27
C ASP A 40 -8.73 -12.08 0.56
N ASP A 41 -8.48 -10.92 1.19
CA ASP A 41 -7.62 -9.87 0.66
C ASP A 41 -6.51 -9.50 1.66
N TRP A 42 -5.35 -9.05 1.16
CA TRP A 42 -4.21 -8.68 2.00
C TRP A 42 -3.49 -7.44 1.49
N CYS A 43 -3.00 -6.63 2.43
CA CYS A 43 -2.23 -5.43 2.12
C CYS A 43 -0.81 -5.81 1.71
N HIS A 44 -0.44 -5.46 0.50
CA HIS A 44 0.93 -5.61 -0.02
C HIS A 44 1.24 -4.49 -1.00
N PHE A 45 2.53 -4.24 -1.17
CA PHE A 45 3.06 -3.26 -2.10
C PHE A 45 4.07 -3.95 -3.01
N THR A 46 4.41 -3.29 -4.11
CA THR A 46 5.36 -3.82 -5.09
C THR A 46 6.52 -2.86 -5.24
N CYS A 47 7.74 -3.39 -5.20
CA CYS A 47 8.95 -2.65 -5.48
C CYS A 47 9.71 -3.32 -6.62
N ARG A 48 10.13 -2.51 -7.60
CA ARG A 48 10.98 -2.99 -8.67
C ARG A 48 12.43 -3.00 -8.22
N ILE A 49 13.06 -4.17 -8.25
CA ILE A 49 14.46 -4.37 -7.90
C ILE A 49 15.27 -4.81 -9.11
N ALA A 50 16.50 -4.29 -9.20
CA ALA A 50 17.44 -4.73 -10.23
C ALA A 50 18.00 -6.11 -9.89
N ARG A 51 18.02 -7.02 -10.87
CA ARG A 51 18.65 -8.32 -10.73
C ARG A 51 20.14 -8.22 -11.01
N SER A 52 20.97 -8.71 -10.08
CA SER A 52 22.40 -8.89 -10.33
C SER A 52 22.61 -9.98 -11.42
N ARG A 53 23.82 -9.99 -12.00
CA ARG A 53 24.20 -11.03 -12.97
C ARG A 53 24.02 -12.43 -12.37
N LEU A 54 24.48 -12.65 -11.15
CA LEU A 54 24.32 -13.93 -10.45
C LEU A 54 22.85 -14.30 -10.23
N HIS A 55 22.02 -13.35 -9.81
CA HIS A 55 20.60 -13.57 -9.62
C HIS A 55 19.90 -14.02 -10.93
N ARG A 56 20.24 -13.40 -12.06
CA ARG A 56 19.70 -13.80 -13.37
C ARG A 56 20.12 -15.23 -13.75
N GLN A 57 21.40 -15.57 -13.54
CA GLN A 57 21.91 -16.92 -13.81
C GLN A 57 21.21 -17.98 -12.96
N LEU A 58 21.07 -17.76 -11.66
CA LEU A 58 20.42 -18.72 -10.76
C LEU A 58 18.92 -18.93 -11.05
N LYS A 59 18.22 -17.88 -11.47
CA LYS A 59 16.78 -17.97 -11.83
C LYS A 59 16.52 -18.31 -13.29
N GLY A 60 17.57 -18.43 -14.13
CA GLY A 60 17.42 -18.67 -15.57
C GLY A 60 16.57 -17.61 -16.27
N ALA A 61 16.66 -16.34 -15.83
CA ALA A 61 15.81 -15.27 -16.29
C ALA A 61 16.62 -14.10 -16.87
N ASP A 62 16.30 -13.70 -18.10
CA ASP A 62 17.00 -12.64 -18.82
C ASP A 62 16.60 -11.22 -18.39
N ALA A 63 15.41 -11.06 -17.81
CA ALA A 63 14.92 -9.75 -17.40
C ALA A 63 15.87 -9.10 -16.38
N PRO A 64 16.27 -7.83 -16.59
CA PRO A 64 17.26 -7.14 -15.73
C PRO A 64 16.66 -6.70 -14.39
N TYR A 65 15.37 -6.87 -14.17
CA TYR A 65 14.65 -6.52 -12.95
C TYR A 65 13.57 -7.55 -12.62
N GLU A 66 13.08 -7.49 -11.39
CA GLU A 66 11.87 -8.19 -10.97
C GLU A 66 11.04 -7.28 -10.05
N ASP A 67 9.73 -7.50 -10.03
CA ASP A 67 8.80 -6.80 -9.16
C ASP A 67 8.53 -7.68 -7.94
N GLU A 68 9.13 -7.28 -6.80
CA GLU A 68 8.97 -7.98 -5.54
C GLU A 68 7.78 -7.41 -4.75
N LYS A 69 6.93 -8.31 -4.27
CA LYS A 69 5.83 -7.96 -3.37
C LYS A 69 6.27 -8.03 -1.92
N PHE A 70 5.91 -7.04 -1.15
CA PHE A 70 6.25 -6.97 0.28
C PHE A 70 5.11 -6.37 1.11
N CYS A 71 5.11 -6.70 2.40
CA CYS A 71 4.30 -6.07 3.42
C CYS A 71 5.23 -5.41 4.45
N TYR A 72 4.82 -4.29 5.04
CA TYR A 72 5.60 -3.65 6.08
C TYR A 72 4.73 -2.91 7.09
N LEU A 73 5.32 -2.66 8.25
CA LEU A 73 4.78 -1.78 9.28
C LEU A 73 5.92 -0.90 9.81
N ALA A 74 5.60 0.35 10.06
CA ALA A 74 6.49 1.28 10.75
C ALA A 74 5.79 1.81 12.00
N PHE A 75 6.46 1.68 13.14
CA PHE A 75 5.98 2.15 14.42
C PHE A 75 6.94 3.17 15.02
N GLY A 76 6.42 4.05 15.86
CA GLY A 76 7.17 5.02 16.64
C GLY A 76 6.62 5.15 18.05
N ARG A 77 7.31 5.96 18.87
CA ARG A 77 6.89 6.28 20.25
C ARG A 77 5.93 7.46 20.31
N SER A 78 5.91 8.30 19.31
CA SER A 78 5.05 9.49 19.21
C SER A 78 4.33 9.56 17.88
N ALA A 79 3.20 10.24 17.87
CA ALA A 79 2.46 10.50 16.64
C ALA A 79 3.28 11.42 15.71
N SER A 80 3.36 11.05 14.44
CA SER A 80 3.90 11.89 13.38
C SER A 80 2.85 12.06 12.27
N ASN A 81 3.16 12.87 11.26
CA ASN A 81 2.29 13.04 10.10
C ASN A 81 2.05 11.70 9.41
N ARG A 82 0.86 11.14 9.61
CA ARG A 82 0.39 9.97 8.87
C ARG A 82 -0.23 10.40 7.54
N ALA A 83 -0.12 9.55 6.55
CA ALA A 83 -0.86 9.74 5.30
C ALA A 83 -2.37 9.84 5.59
N VAL A 84 -3.06 10.68 4.85
CA VAL A 84 -4.53 10.82 4.94
C VAL A 84 -5.21 9.57 4.41
N SER A 85 -4.70 9.03 3.29
CA SER A 85 -5.07 7.73 2.76
C SER A 85 -3.87 7.06 2.06
N ARG A 86 -4.00 5.76 1.81
CA ARG A 86 -2.98 4.92 1.17
C ARG A 86 -3.56 4.21 -0.04
N VAL A 87 -2.88 4.30 -1.17
CA VAL A 87 -3.23 3.55 -2.39
C VAL A 87 -2.85 2.08 -2.20
N LEU A 88 -3.85 1.19 -2.26
CA LEU A 88 -3.64 -0.24 -1.99
C LEU A 88 -3.28 -1.07 -3.23
N ARG A 89 -3.69 -0.61 -4.40
CA ARG A 89 -3.48 -1.32 -5.68
C ARG A 89 -3.07 -0.35 -6.76
N HIS A 90 -2.46 -0.83 -7.81
CA HIS A 90 -2.22 0.01 -8.98
C HIS A 90 -3.52 0.63 -9.47
N PRO A 91 -3.50 1.95 -9.78
CA PRO A 91 -4.67 2.63 -10.33
C PRO A 91 -5.18 1.97 -11.60
N GLN A 92 -6.49 1.82 -11.72
CA GLN A 92 -7.12 1.39 -12.96
C GLN A 92 -7.35 2.63 -13.82
N ILE A 93 -6.63 2.71 -14.95
CA ILE A 93 -6.64 3.89 -15.82
C ILE A 93 -7.52 3.57 -17.04
N GLU A 94 -8.58 4.36 -17.20
CA GLU A 94 -9.47 4.33 -18.34
C GLU A 94 -9.52 5.71 -19.02
N SER A 95 -10.12 5.80 -20.20
CA SER A 95 -10.27 7.09 -20.87
C SER A 95 -11.10 8.06 -20.01
N GLY A 96 -10.44 9.11 -19.49
CA GLY A 96 -11.08 10.15 -18.69
C GLY A 96 -11.43 9.79 -17.26
N ARG A 97 -11.14 8.57 -16.80
CA ARG A 97 -11.40 8.10 -15.43
C ARG A 97 -10.22 7.29 -14.90
N ILE A 98 -9.92 7.48 -13.62
CA ILE A 98 -8.94 6.69 -12.89
C ILE A 98 -9.62 6.17 -11.63
N THR A 99 -9.62 4.88 -11.42
CA THR A 99 -10.20 4.27 -10.23
C THR A 99 -9.08 3.85 -9.28
N LEU A 100 -9.15 4.37 -8.05
CA LEU A 100 -8.21 4.07 -6.97
C LEU A 100 -8.88 3.20 -5.90
N ARG A 101 -8.17 2.20 -5.39
CA ARG A 101 -8.55 1.51 -4.17
C ARG A 101 -7.72 2.06 -3.01
N LEU A 102 -8.37 2.68 -2.07
CA LEU A 102 -7.73 3.39 -0.96
C LEU A 102 -8.09 2.76 0.38
N CYS A 103 -7.10 2.73 1.27
CA CYS A 103 -7.32 2.63 2.71
C CYS A 103 -7.33 4.06 3.27
N THR A 104 -8.41 4.44 3.94
CA THR A 104 -8.61 5.77 4.54
C THR A 104 -8.75 5.65 6.05
N ARG A 105 -8.87 6.78 6.75
CA ARG A 105 -9.15 6.80 8.19
C ARG A 105 -10.52 6.22 8.55
N SER A 106 -11.47 6.24 7.62
CA SER A 106 -12.82 5.70 7.78
C SER A 106 -12.98 4.26 7.30
N GLY A 107 -12.03 3.75 6.49
CA GLY A 107 -12.08 2.38 5.98
C GLY A 107 -11.61 2.26 4.54
N LEU A 108 -12.06 1.20 3.87
CA LEU A 108 -11.75 0.97 2.46
C LEU A 108 -12.72 1.70 1.56
N ILE A 109 -12.20 2.36 0.53
CA ILE A 109 -13.00 2.98 -0.50
C ILE A 109 -12.48 2.66 -1.89
N THR A 110 -13.37 2.65 -2.86
CA THR A 110 -13.05 2.67 -4.29
C THR A 110 -13.43 4.04 -4.82
N LEU A 111 -12.42 4.83 -5.19
CA LEU A 111 -12.58 6.23 -5.59
C LEU A 111 -12.44 6.37 -7.12
N PRO A 112 -13.52 6.64 -7.84
CA PRO A 112 -13.44 7.03 -9.25
C PRO A 112 -13.11 8.52 -9.36
N VAL A 113 -11.97 8.86 -9.95
CA VAL A 113 -11.50 10.23 -10.19
C VAL A 113 -11.60 10.53 -11.68
N ARG A 114 -12.25 11.62 -12.04
CA ARG A 114 -12.51 12.04 -13.43
C ARG A 114 -11.70 13.27 -13.80
N LYS A 115 -11.53 13.53 -15.10
CA LYS A 115 -10.81 14.73 -15.59
C LYS A 115 -11.31 16.04 -14.99
N ARG A 116 -12.63 16.16 -14.74
CA ARG A 116 -13.25 17.33 -14.12
C ARG A 116 -12.81 17.59 -12.66
N ASP A 117 -12.25 16.58 -12.01
CA ASP A 117 -11.79 16.68 -10.60
C ASP A 117 -10.40 17.35 -10.48
N GLY A 118 -9.90 17.94 -11.58
CA GLY A 118 -8.80 18.89 -11.60
C GLY A 118 -7.50 18.38 -10.98
N SER A 119 -7.11 18.96 -9.85
CA SER A 119 -5.86 18.59 -9.16
C SER A 119 -5.85 17.15 -8.66
N LEU A 120 -7.00 16.66 -8.21
CA LEU A 120 -7.14 15.29 -7.74
C LEU A 120 -6.88 14.28 -8.89
N PHE A 121 -7.38 14.59 -10.09
CA PHE A 121 -7.09 13.75 -11.28
C PHE A 121 -5.61 13.75 -11.66
N LYS A 122 -4.93 14.91 -11.52
CA LYS A 122 -3.47 14.98 -11.75
C LYS A 122 -2.71 14.13 -10.74
N SER A 123 -3.12 14.14 -9.48
CA SER A 123 -2.55 13.28 -8.43
C SER A 123 -2.82 11.80 -8.71
N ALA A 124 -4.06 11.44 -9.08
CA ALA A 124 -4.43 10.06 -9.39
C ALA A 124 -3.64 9.48 -10.57
N ARG A 125 -3.31 10.30 -11.59
CA ARG A 125 -2.48 9.87 -12.73
C ARG A 125 -1.04 9.52 -12.37
N LYS A 126 -0.52 10.08 -11.30
CA LYS A 126 0.86 9.85 -10.83
C LYS A 126 0.92 8.82 -9.70
N ALA A 127 -0.24 8.43 -9.16
CA ALA A 127 -0.30 7.53 -8.03
C ALA A 127 0.12 6.11 -8.39
N SER A 128 0.83 5.49 -7.48
CA SER A 128 1.24 4.08 -7.52
C SER A 128 0.77 3.35 -6.27
N SER A 129 0.74 2.02 -6.32
CA SER A 129 0.47 1.20 -5.14
C SER A 129 1.48 1.53 -4.03
N GLY A 130 0.97 1.82 -2.84
CA GLY A 130 1.80 2.20 -1.69
C GLY A 130 1.92 3.70 -1.46
N ASP A 131 1.52 4.54 -2.40
CA ASP A 131 1.62 6.00 -2.24
C ASP A 131 0.61 6.54 -1.21
N ALA A 132 1.01 7.61 -0.53
CA ALA A 132 0.07 8.47 0.17
C ALA A 132 -0.81 9.22 -0.83
N PHE A 133 -2.10 9.33 -0.55
CA PHE A 133 -3.02 10.00 -1.45
C PHE A 133 -3.82 11.08 -0.71
N PRO A 134 -4.01 12.29 -1.29
CA PRO A 134 -4.63 13.42 -0.60
C PRO A 134 -6.17 13.37 -0.68
N PHE A 135 -6.76 12.32 -0.10
CA PHE A 135 -8.21 12.15 -0.04
C PHE A 135 -8.63 11.65 1.35
N GLU A 136 -9.47 12.42 2.02
CA GLU A 136 -10.15 12.02 3.26
C GLU A 136 -11.48 11.38 2.89
N GLY A 137 -11.63 10.11 3.20
CA GLY A 137 -12.88 9.39 3.03
C GLY A 137 -13.79 9.51 4.25
#